data_712401b6015f156c6eac2bd7edf61752
#
_entry.id   712401b6015f156c6eac2bd7edf61752
#
_cell.length_a   1.000
_cell.length_b   1.000
_cell.length_c   1.000
_cell.angle_alpha   90.00
_cell.angle_beta   90.00
_cell.angle_gamma   90.00
#
_symmetry.space_group_name_H-M   'P 1'
#
loop_
_entity.id
_entity.type
_entity.pdbx_description
1 polymer ?
#
loop_
_entity_poly.entity_id
_entity_poly.type
_entity_poly.pdbx_seq_one_letter_code
_entity_poly.pdbx_strand_id
1 'polypeptide(L)'
;MNVPTFIEEMLEESKRRLYRTLRDLTAEELDWQPRPDANSIGFLVWHIARVEDRWLARFAQDNAPELWLRDGWARTCELPEADTGVGYTAEQLAGFVMPPLEKVQAYFDAVRQEMRAYLRQLTPDDFDRAPGRSPFPEVGSLPADFTIGRMFRQLIGEYNQHLGQVGYLRGLQRGLNK
;
A
#
# COMPACT_ATOMS: atom_id res chain seq x y z
N MET A 1 -16.24 -19.00 8.02
CA MET A 1 -15.62 -17.78 7.43
C MET A 1 -15.59 -17.98 5.92
N ASN A 2 -16.08 -17.05 5.13
CA ASN A 2 -15.96 -17.07 3.68
C ASN A 2 -14.69 -16.32 3.23
N VAL A 3 -14.32 -16.44 1.93
CA VAL A 3 -13.09 -15.85 1.39
C VAL A 3 -13.06 -14.33 1.51
N PRO A 4 -14.11 -13.56 1.14
CA PRO A 4 -14.10 -12.11 1.32
C PRO A 4 -13.86 -11.67 2.77
N THR A 5 -14.53 -12.30 3.73
CA THR A 5 -14.35 -12.01 5.16
C THR A 5 -12.93 -12.30 5.62
N PHE A 6 -12.35 -13.43 5.21
CA PHE A 6 -10.97 -13.75 5.54
C PHE A 6 -9.98 -12.70 5.01
N ILE A 7 -10.15 -12.28 3.77
CA ILE A 7 -9.31 -11.25 3.16
C ILE A 7 -9.47 -9.92 3.89
N GLU A 8 -10.71 -9.49 4.16
CA GLU A 8 -10.99 -8.25 4.91
C GLU A 8 -10.30 -8.27 6.28
N GLU A 9 -10.43 -9.36 7.03
CA GLU A 9 -9.78 -9.51 8.34
C GLU A 9 -8.25 -9.45 8.25
N MET A 10 -7.64 -10.12 7.27
CA MET A 10 -6.19 -10.10 7.06
C MET A 10 -5.67 -8.69 6.75
N LEU A 11 -6.36 -7.99 5.86
CA LEU A 11 -6.00 -6.62 5.48
C LEU A 11 -6.18 -5.64 6.66
N GLU A 12 -7.27 -5.75 7.41
CA GLU A 12 -7.54 -4.90 8.58
C GLU A 12 -6.56 -5.18 9.73
N GLU A 13 -6.20 -6.44 9.96
CA GLU A 13 -5.21 -6.78 10.98
C GLU A 13 -3.83 -6.22 10.61
N SER A 14 -3.44 -6.32 9.35
CA SER A 14 -2.15 -5.75 8.87
C SER A 14 -2.12 -4.24 9.06
N LYS A 15 -3.22 -3.51 8.73
CA LYS A 15 -3.32 -2.07 8.97
C LYS A 15 -3.26 -1.73 10.46
N ARG A 16 -3.98 -2.46 11.31
CA ARG A 16 -3.93 -2.24 12.77
C ARG A 16 -2.53 -2.43 13.33
N ARG A 17 -1.80 -3.46 12.86
CA ARG A 17 -0.40 -3.70 13.26
C ARG A 17 0.49 -2.56 12.80
N LEU A 18 0.35 -2.13 11.55
CA LEU A 18 1.09 -0.99 11.01
C LEU A 18 0.86 0.25 11.88
N TYR A 19 -0.39 0.67 12.08
CA TYR A 19 -0.71 1.86 12.87
C TYR A 19 -0.22 1.78 14.31
N ARG A 20 -0.25 0.60 14.92
CA ARG A 20 0.35 0.38 16.24
C ARG A 20 1.86 0.58 16.22
N THR A 21 2.55 0.12 15.18
CA THR A 21 4.00 0.28 15.02
C THR A 21 4.39 1.73 14.76
N LEU A 22 3.49 2.54 14.20
CA LEU A 22 3.73 3.97 13.94
C LEU A 22 3.49 4.88 15.16
N ARG A 23 2.95 4.36 16.26
CA ARG A 23 2.67 5.19 17.43
C ARG A 23 3.92 5.87 17.94
N ASP A 24 3.76 7.16 18.25
CA ASP A 24 4.77 7.99 18.90
C ASP A 24 6.09 8.13 18.10
N LEU A 25 6.09 7.76 16.80
CA LEU A 25 7.20 8.06 15.92
C LEU A 25 7.20 9.55 15.56
N THR A 26 8.37 10.17 15.65
CA THR A 26 8.56 11.55 15.20
C THR A 26 8.71 11.62 13.68
N ALA A 27 8.64 12.83 13.10
CA ALA A 27 8.86 13.04 11.67
C ALA A 27 10.27 12.58 11.26
N GLU A 28 11.28 12.86 12.08
CA GLU A 28 12.65 12.41 11.82
C GLU A 28 12.78 10.90 11.80
N GLU A 29 12.06 10.20 12.69
CA GLU A 29 12.07 8.73 12.71
C GLU A 29 11.31 8.13 11.52
N LEU A 30 10.27 8.79 11.03
CA LEU A 30 9.55 8.38 9.83
C LEU A 30 10.40 8.53 8.57
N ASP A 31 11.21 9.59 8.48
CA ASP A 31 12.05 9.88 7.32
C ASP A 31 13.42 9.19 7.39
N TRP A 32 13.81 8.69 8.55
CA TRP A 32 15.11 8.07 8.72
C TRP A 32 15.32 6.84 7.83
N GLN A 33 16.46 6.81 7.16
CA GLN A 33 16.93 5.71 6.32
C GLN A 33 18.19 5.10 6.94
N PRO A 34 18.30 3.76 7.10
CA PRO A 34 19.53 3.12 7.60
C PRO A 34 20.70 3.27 6.62
N ARG A 35 20.41 3.52 5.35
CA ARG A 35 21.34 3.79 4.25
C ARG A 35 20.64 4.66 3.22
N PRO A 36 21.38 5.43 2.41
CA PRO A 36 20.78 6.31 1.39
C PRO A 36 19.94 5.59 0.32
N ASP A 37 20.18 4.29 0.13
CA ASP A 37 19.50 3.42 -0.82
C ASP A 37 18.46 2.49 -0.14
N ALA A 38 18.09 2.75 1.09
CA ALA A 38 17.12 1.97 1.85
C ALA A 38 15.82 2.74 2.08
N ASN A 39 14.71 2.02 2.17
CA ASN A 39 13.41 2.62 2.45
C ASN A 39 13.38 3.23 3.87
N SER A 40 12.68 4.36 4.01
CA SER A 40 12.25 4.87 5.31
C SER A 40 10.90 4.29 5.72
N ILE A 41 10.54 4.42 7.00
CA ILE A 41 9.21 4.02 7.49
C ILE A 41 8.12 4.81 6.77
N GLY A 42 8.30 6.12 6.63
CA GLY A 42 7.33 7.01 5.99
C GLY A 42 7.08 6.63 4.53
N PHE A 43 8.15 6.37 3.77
CA PHE A 43 8.03 5.88 2.41
C PHE A 43 7.21 4.59 2.33
N LEU A 44 7.52 3.60 3.18
CA LEU A 44 6.81 2.32 3.17
C LEU A 44 5.31 2.47 3.48
N VAL A 45 4.95 3.32 4.42
CA VAL A 45 3.53 3.55 4.78
C VAL A 45 2.76 4.15 3.62
N TRP A 46 3.31 5.19 2.98
CA TRP A 46 2.72 5.79 1.79
C TRP A 46 2.65 4.80 0.62
N HIS A 47 3.74 4.09 0.35
CA HIS A 47 3.86 3.13 -0.73
C HIS A 47 2.81 2.01 -0.64
N ILE A 48 2.64 1.42 0.55
CA ILE A 48 1.61 0.39 0.77
C ILE A 48 0.21 0.90 0.38
N ALA A 49 -0.16 2.11 0.82
CA ALA A 49 -1.46 2.68 0.50
C ALA A 49 -1.62 2.95 -1.00
N ARG A 50 -0.57 3.47 -1.67
CA ARG A 50 -0.55 3.71 -3.11
C ARG A 50 -0.69 2.43 -3.93
N VAL A 51 0.03 1.38 -3.53
CA VAL A 51 -0.02 0.07 -4.19
C VAL A 51 -1.42 -0.55 -4.06
N GLU A 52 -2.04 -0.48 -2.88
CA GLU A 52 -3.40 -0.99 -2.70
C GLU A 52 -4.42 -0.23 -3.57
N ASP A 53 -4.39 1.10 -3.57
CA ASP A 53 -5.28 1.94 -4.39
C ASP A 53 -5.15 1.58 -5.87
N ARG A 54 -3.92 1.47 -6.36
CA ARG A 54 -3.64 1.19 -7.77
C ARG A 54 -4.06 -0.23 -8.17
N TRP A 55 -3.81 -1.24 -7.33
CA TRP A 55 -4.32 -2.59 -7.58
C TRP A 55 -5.84 -2.62 -7.64
N LEU A 56 -6.49 -1.96 -6.69
CA LEU A 56 -7.95 -1.89 -6.66
C LEU A 56 -8.49 -1.21 -7.91
N ALA A 57 -8.06 0.01 -8.19
CA ALA A 57 -8.62 0.82 -9.28
C ALA A 57 -8.24 0.28 -10.66
N ARG A 58 -6.94 0.07 -10.89
CA ARG A 58 -6.42 -0.27 -12.23
C ARG A 58 -6.63 -1.72 -12.61
N PHE A 59 -6.55 -2.63 -11.65
CA PHE A 59 -6.69 -4.06 -11.90
C PHE A 59 -8.09 -4.57 -11.62
N ALA A 60 -8.59 -4.39 -10.41
CA ALA A 60 -9.82 -5.01 -9.95
C ALA A 60 -11.09 -4.30 -10.46
N GLN A 61 -11.06 -2.96 -10.57
CA GLN A 61 -12.18 -2.11 -11.00
C GLN A 61 -12.04 -1.61 -12.45
N ASP A 62 -11.50 -2.44 -13.33
CA ASP A 62 -11.48 -2.22 -14.78
C ASP A 62 -10.85 -0.87 -15.22
N ASN A 63 -9.72 -0.51 -14.62
CA ASN A 63 -8.99 0.72 -14.90
C ASN A 63 -9.71 1.99 -14.44
N ALA A 64 -10.46 1.89 -13.35
CA ALA A 64 -11.07 3.05 -12.71
C ALA A 64 -10.01 4.08 -12.26
N PRO A 65 -10.39 5.35 -12.06
CA PRO A 65 -9.50 6.34 -11.46
C PRO A 65 -9.12 5.94 -10.03
N GLU A 66 -7.83 5.99 -9.71
CA GLU A 66 -7.32 5.82 -8.35
C GLU A 66 -7.88 6.91 -7.42
N LEU A 67 -8.15 6.60 -6.15
CA LEU A 67 -8.56 7.59 -5.15
C LEU A 67 -7.53 8.71 -5.04
N TRP A 68 -6.26 8.36 -5.22
CA TRP A 68 -5.14 9.29 -5.25
C TRP A 68 -5.39 10.51 -6.13
N LEU A 69 -5.97 10.29 -7.32
CA LEU A 69 -6.33 11.33 -8.28
C LEU A 69 -7.77 11.81 -8.10
N ARG A 70 -8.71 10.87 -8.04
CA ARG A 70 -10.14 11.13 -8.00
C ARG A 70 -10.55 12.06 -6.85
N ASP A 71 -9.99 11.78 -5.67
CA ASP A 71 -10.35 12.47 -4.42
C ASP A 71 -9.31 13.53 -4.01
N GLY A 72 -8.31 13.81 -4.88
CA GLY A 72 -7.34 14.87 -4.71
C GLY A 72 -6.25 14.62 -3.66
N TRP A 73 -5.99 13.35 -3.32
CA TRP A 73 -4.97 12.99 -2.34
C TRP A 73 -3.55 13.35 -2.78
N ALA A 74 -3.25 13.28 -4.09
CA ALA A 74 -1.97 13.74 -4.64
C ALA A 74 -1.66 15.18 -4.22
N ARG A 75 -2.64 16.07 -4.41
CA ARG A 75 -2.53 17.48 -4.02
C ARG A 75 -2.49 17.66 -2.50
N THR A 76 -3.31 16.92 -1.75
CA THR A 76 -3.36 16.96 -0.29
C THR A 76 -2.02 16.56 0.33
N CYS A 77 -1.36 15.55 -0.24
CA CYS A 77 -0.06 15.04 0.18
C CYS A 77 1.13 15.77 -0.48
N GLU A 78 0.87 16.66 -1.45
CA GLU A 78 1.92 17.40 -2.19
C GLU A 78 2.92 16.47 -2.89
N LEU A 79 2.43 15.33 -3.38
CA LEU A 79 3.23 14.33 -4.10
C LEU A 79 2.75 14.18 -5.55
N PRO A 80 3.61 13.71 -6.47
CA PRO A 80 3.27 13.56 -7.87
C PRO A 80 2.08 12.61 -8.10
N GLU A 81 1.27 12.93 -9.10
CA GLU A 81 0.06 12.18 -9.44
C GLU A 81 0.34 10.73 -9.86
N ALA A 82 1.42 10.52 -10.61
CA ALA A 82 1.76 9.20 -11.16
C ALA A 82 2.50 8.29 -10.17
N ASP A 83 3.06 8.87 -9.11
CA ASP A 83 3.98 8.15 -8.22
C ASP A 83 3.28 7.11 -7.34
N THR A 84 3.94 5.96 -7.23
CA THR A 84 3.55 4.87 -6.34
C THR A 84 4.72 4.36 -5.49
N GLY A 85 5.93 4.81 -5.78
CA GLY A 85 7.16 4.29 -5.19
C GLY A 85 7.63 2.95 -5.78
N VAL A 86 6.85 2.36 -6.71
CA VAL A 86 7.25 1.11 -7.36
C VAL A 86 8.43 1.36 -8.29
N GLY A 87 9.51 0.61 -8.10
CA GLY A 87 10.70 0.72 -8.95
C GLY A 87 11.53 1.98 -8.72
N TYR A 88 11.37 2.67 -7.61
CA TYR A 88 12.17 3.85 -7.29
C TYR A 88 13.67 3.54 -7.30
N THR A 89 14.43 4.44 -7.89
CA THR A 89 15.90 4.47 -7.78
C THR A 89 16.31 5.01 -6.41
N ALA A 90 17.56 4.80 -6.02
CA ALA A 90 18.11 5.38 -4.80
C ALA A 90 18.02 6.91 -4.77
N GLU A 91 18.16 7.58 -5.92
CA GLU A 91 18.02 9.03 -6.04
C GLU A 91 16.59 9.50 -5.82
N GLN A 92 15.60 8.79 -6.40
CA GLN A 92 14.18 9.09 -6.18
C GLN A 92 13.79 8.86 -4.71
N LEU A 93 14.30 7.79 -4.11
CA LEU A 93 14.06 7.47 -2.71
C LEU A 93 14.67 8.52 -1.77
N ALA A 94 15.89 8.98 -2.06
CA ALA A 94 16.54 10.05 -1.29
C ALA A 94 15.83 11.41 -1.43
N GLY A 95 15.14 11.62 -2.55
CA GLY A 95 14.33 12.82 -2.78
C GLY A 95 12.88 12.74 -2.26
N PHE A 96 12.47 11.59 -1.72
CA PHE A 96 11.12 11.44 -1.19
C PHE A 96 10.96 12.18 0.12
N VAL A 97 9.98 13.06 0.19
CA VAL A 97 9.60 13.79 1.41
C VAL A 97 8.27 13.22 1.90
N MET A 98 8.29 12.66 3.10
CA MET A 98 7.09 12.09 3.71
C MET A 98 6.04 13.19 3.98
N PRO A 99 4.82 13.07 3.44
CA PRO A 99 3.73 13.95 3.87
C PRO A 99 3.43 13.75 5.37
N PRO A 100 2.78 14.71 6.03
CA PRO A 100 2.32 14.53 7.41
C PRO A 100 1.62 13.18 7.59
N LEU A 101 2.01 12.42 8.61
CA LEU A 101 1.54 11.04 8.83
C LEU A 101 0.01 10.94 8.83
N GLU A 102 -0.67 11.91 9.43
CA GLU A 102 -2.13 11.97 9.48
C GLU A 102 -2.78 12.06 8.09
N LYS A 103 -2.14 12.75 7.13
CA LYS A 103 -2.64 12.81 5.75
C LYS A 103 -2.52 11.45 5.05
N VAL A 104 -1.37 10.78 5.23
CA VAL A 104 -1.13 9.46 4.66
C VAL A 104 -2.05 8.41 5.28
N GLN A 105 -2.28 8.48 6.60
CA GLN A 105 -3.23 7.59 7.27
C GLN A 105 -4.67 7.83 6.81
N ALA A 106 -5.10 9.09 6.66
CA ALA A 106 -6.43 9.42 6.15
C ALA A 106 -6.62 8.91 4.71
N TYR A 107 -5.62 9.06 3.85
CA TYR A 107 -5.63 8.47 2.51
C TYR A 107 -5.74 6.95 2.58
N PHE A 108 -4.92 6.29 3.39
CA PHE A 108 -4.94 4.84 3.53
C PHE A 108 -6.28 4.32 4.08
N ASP A 109 -6.90 5.05 5.00
CA ASP A 109 -8.23 4.72 5.51
C ASP A 109 -9.29 4.82 4.41
N ALA A 110 -9.21 5.83 3.53
CA ALA A 110 -10.10 5.96 2.38
C ALA A 110 -9.93 4.80 1.39
N VAL A 111 -8.68 4.44 1.05
CA VAL A 111 -8.36 3.28 0.19
C VAL A 111 -8.93 1.99 0.79
N ARG A 112 -8.73 1.78 2.08
CA ARG A 112 -9.23 0.60 2.77
C ARG A 112 -10.77 0.54 2.81
N GLN A 113 -11.43 1.67 2.95
CA GLN A 113 -12.89 1.74 2.88
C GLN A 113 -13.40 1.31 1.50
N GLU A 114 -12.78 1.81 0.42
CA GLU A 114 -13.11 1.43 -0.95
C GLU A 114 -12.85 -0.06 -1.20
N MET A 115 -11.71 -0.58 -0.74
CA MET A 115 -11.37 -2.01 -0.83
C MET A 115 -12.41 -2.89 -0.13
N ARG A 116 -12.87 -2.50 1.06
CA ARG A 116 -13.92 -3.22 1.78
C ARG A 116 -15.25 -3.19 1.03
N ALA A 117 -15.60 -2.05 0.44
CA ALA A 117 -16.80 -1.92 -0.37
C ALA A 117 -16.74 -2.84 -1.60
N TYR A 118 -15.59 -2.92 -2.25
CA TYR A 118 -15.34 -3.83 -3.36
C TYR A 118 -15.46 -5.31 -2.93
N LEU A 119 -14.78 -5.71 -1.86
CA LEU A 119 -14.82 -7.08 -1.34
C LEU A 119 -16.24 -7.60 -1.05
N ARG A 120 -17.11 -6.71 -0.53
CA ARG A 120 -18.50 -7.07 -0.20
C ARG A 120 -19.37 -7.36 -1.41
N GLN A 121 -18.96 -6.94 -2.59
CA GLN A 121 -19.69 -7.16 -3.84
C GLN A 121 -19.25 -8.45 -4.56
N LEU A 122 -18.09 -9.03 -4.16
CA LEU A 122 -17.54 -10.19 -4.83
C LEU A 122 -18.30 -11.48 -4.50
N THR A 123 -18.61 -12.21 -5.56
CA THR A 123 -19.04 -13.61 -5.48
C THR A 123 -17.82 -14.54 -5.51
N PRO A 124 -17.96 -15.84 -5.18
CA PRO A 124 -16.85 -16.78 -5.30
C PRO A 124 -16.22 -16.81 -6.71
N ASP A 125 -17.02 -16.72 -7.76
CA ASP A 125 -16.55 -16.79 -9.15
C ASP A 125 -15.72 -15.56 -9.55
N ASP A 126 -15.95 -14.41 -8.92
CA ASP A 126 -15.19 -13.20 -9.20
C ASP A 126 -13.70 -13.33 -8.84
N PHE A 127 -13.35 -14.20 -7.90
CA PHE A 127 -11.95 -14.45 -7.53
C PHE A 127 -11.16 -15.13 -8.64
N ASP A 128 -11.81 -15.85 -9.53
CA ASP A 128 -11.19 -16.50 -10.69
C ASP A 128 -11.17 -15.62 -11.94
N ARG A 129 -11.80 -14.44 -11.88
CA ARG A 129 -11.76 -13.47 -12.97
C ARG A 129 -10.35 -12.94 -13.17
N ALA A 130 -9.84 -12.99 -14.41
CA ALA A 130 -8.55 -12.44 -14.82
C ALA A 130 -8.76 -11.20 -15.68
N PRO A 131 -8.48 -9.96 -15.18
CA PRO A 131 -8.69 -8.73 -15.92
C PRO A 131 -7.78 -8.54 -17.14
N GLY A 132 -6.68 -9.32 -17.26
CA GLY A 132 -5.78 -9.31 -18.41
C GLY A 132 -4.94 -8.03 -18.57
N ARG A 133 -4.72 -7.29 -17.50
CA ARG A 133 -3.93 -6.04 -17.47
C ARG A 133 -2.98 -6.01 -16.28
N SER A 134 -1.90 -5.21 -16.38
CA SER A 134 -1.03 -4.91 -15.23
C SER A 134 -1.43 -3.56 -14.62
N PRO A 135 -1.53 -3.44 -13.29
CA PRO A 135 -1.68 -2.14 -12.64
C PRO A 135 -0.38 -1.31 -12.68
N PHE A 136 0.75 -1.98 -12.95
CA PHE A 136 2.09 -1.36 -13.05
C PHE A 136 2.76 -1.72 -14.37
N PRO A 137 2.25 -1.23 -15.51
CA PRO A 137 2.81 -1.57 -16.82
C PRO A 137 4.26 -1.10 -16.99
N GLU A 138 4.69 -0.11 -16.22
CA GLU A 138 6.05 0.42 -16.18
C GLU A 138 7.10 -0.57 -15.65
N VAL A 139 6.68 -1.55 -14.85
CA VAL A 139 7.59 -2.59 -14.33
C VAL A 139 7.35 -3.97 -14.95
N GLY A 140 6.35 -4.11 -15.81
CA GLY A 140 6.12 -5.32 -16.58
C GLY A 140 4.66 -5.74 -16.72
N SER A 141 4.46 -6.84 -17.44
CA SER A 141 3.16 -7.48 -17.64
C SER A 141 2.92 -8.57 -16.60
N LEU A 142 1.64 -8.78 -16.28
CA LEU A 142 1.20 -9.93 -15.51
C LEU A 142 0.93 -11.13 -16.43
N PRO A 143 1.01 -12.37 -15.92
CA PRO A 143 0.47 -13.54 -16.63
C PRO A 143 -0.97 -13.33 -17.04
N ALA A 144 -1.37 -13.83 -18.22
CA ALA A 144 -2.74 -13.67 -18.73
C ALA A 144 -3.81 -14.29 -17.80
N ASP A 145 -3.43 -15.30 -17.02
CA ASP A 145 -4.25 -15.97 -16.03
C ASP A 145 -4.14 -15.37 -14.61
N PHE A 146 -3.61 -14.16 -14.46
CA PHE A 146 -3.51 -13.51 -13.15
C PHE A 146 -4.89 -13.02 -12.70
N THR A 147 -5.42 -13.66 -11.66
CA THR A 147 -6.80 -13.47 -11.21
C THR A 147 -6.94 -12.46 -10.08
N ILE A 148 -8.17 -12.03 -9.78
CA ILE A 148 -8.51 -11.22 -8.60
C ILE A 148 -8.06 -11.93 -7.30
N GLY A 149 -8.22 -13.24 -7.21
CA GLY A 149 -7.74 -14.02 -6.05
C GLY A 149 -6.21 -13.94 -5.90
N ARG A 150 -5.47 -13.98 -7.00
CA ARG A 150 -4.01 -13.80 -6.99
C ARG A 150 -3.62 -12.37 -6.60
N MET A 151 -4.40 -11.36 -7.00
CA MET A 151 -4.20 -9.97 -6.55
C MET A 151 -4.27 -9.87 -5.02
N PHE A 152 -5.30 -10.42 -4.40
CA PHE A 152 -5.42 -10.40 -2.93
C PHE A 152 -4.28 -11.12 -2.23
N ARG A 153 -3.86 -12.27 -2.75
CA ARG A 153 -2.68 -12.99 -2.25
C ARG A 153 -1.43 -12.11 -2.34
N GLN A 154 -1.23 -11.41 -3.47
CA GLN A 154 -0.12 -10.49 -3.67
C GLN A 154 -0.16 -9.35 -2.64
N LEU A 155 -1.30 -8.69 -2.50
CA LEU A 155 -1.48 -7.60 -1.54
C LEU A 155 -1.20 -8.02 -0.10
N ILE A 156 -1.72 -9.16 0.35
CA ILE A 156 -1.45 -9.69 1.69
C ILE A 156 0.05 -9.98 1.87
N GLY A 157 0.70 -10.51 0.84
CA GLY A 157 2.15 -10.75 0.83
C GLY A 157 2.95 -9.45 0.98
N GLU A 158 2.65 -8.46 0.16
CA GLU A 158 3.25 -7.10 0.20
C GLU A 158 3.10 -6.45 1.58
N TYR A 159 1.89 -6.51 2.14
CA TYR A 159 1.63 -5.99 3.49
C TYR A 159 2.52 -6.62 4.54
N ASN A 160 2.60 -7.95 4.57
CA ASN A 160 3.40 -8.65 5.57
C ASN A 160 4.89 -8.35 5.41
N GLN A 161 5.37 -8.27 4.17
CA GLN A 161 6.75 -7.94 3.86
C GLN A 161 7.10 -6.52 4.34
N HIS A 162 6.30 -5.53 3.98
CA HIS A 162 6.55 -4.13 4.35
C HIS A 162 6.32 -3.88 5.85
N LEU A 163 5.32 -4.52 6.45
CA LEU A 163 5.11 -4.46 7.90
C LEU A 163 6.33 -4.99 8.67
N GLY A 164 6.94 -6.08 8.18
CA GLY A 164 8.20 -6.59 8.72
C GLY A 164 9.34 -5.58 8.60
N GLN A 165 9.47 -4.90 7.46
CA GLN A 165 10.46 -3.84 7.24
C GLN A 165 10.22 -2.65 8.19
N VAL A 166 8.99 -2.17 8.32
CA VAL A 166 8.64 -1.07 9.25
C VAL A 166 8.98 -1.46 10.69
N GLY A 167 8.63 -2.66 11.13
CA GLY A 167 8.97 -3.16 12.46
C GLY A 167 10.47 -3.24 12.70
N TYR A 168 11.22 -3.70 11.71
CA TYR A 168 12.68 -3.78 11.76
C TYR A 168 13.33 -2.38 11.84
N LEU A 169 12.90 -1.44 10.99
CA LEU A 169 13.40 -0.06 11.00
C LEU A 169 13.12 0.63 12.34
N ARG A 170 11.91 0.47 12.89
CA ARG A 170 11.60 0.96 14.23
C ARG A 170 12.53 0.35 15.29
N GLY A 171 12.77 -0.95 15.20
CA GLY A 171 13.68 -1.66 16.12
C GLY A 171 15.11 -1.16 16.05
N LEU A 172 15.60 -0.79 14.86
CA LEU A 172 16.94 -0.18 14.70
C LEU A 172 17.04 1.18 15.40
N GLN A 173 15.96 1.97 15.40
CA GLN A 173 15.95 3.31 15.98
C GLN A 173 15.71 3.29 17.49
N ARG A 174 14.78 2.47 17.97
CA ARG A 174 14.31 2.51 19.37
C ARG A 174 14.72 1.29 20.20
N GLY A 175 15.26 0.25 19.58
CA GLY A 175 15.50 -1.05 20.23
C GLY A 175 14.25 -1.92 20.33
N LEU A 176 14.44 -3.13 20.88
CA LEU A 176 13.35 -4.11 21.04
C LEU A 176 12.34 -3.64 22.09
N ASN A 177 11.04 -3.81 21.77
CA ASN A 177 9.92 -3.62 22.70
C ASN A 177 9.77 -2.20 23.28
N LYS A 178 10.20 -1.17 22.54
CA LYS A 178 10.03 0.24 22.95
C LYS A 178 9.14 1.00 21.97
#